data_4bdd7fed3d2152f53e7ba719fb38de8c
#
_entry.id   4bdd7fed3d2152f53e7ba719fb38de8c
#
_cell.length_a   1.000
_cell.length_b   1.000
_cell.length_c   1.000
_cell.angle_alpha   90.00
_cell.angle_beta   90.00
_cell.angle_gamma   90.00
#
_symmetry.space_group_name_H-M   'P 1'
#
loop_
_entity.id
_entity.type
_entity.pdbx_description
1 polymer ?
#
loop_
_entity_poly.entity_id
_entity_poly.type
_entity_poly.pdbx_seq_one_letter_code
_entity_poly.pdbx_strand_id
1 'polypeptide(L)'
;MKKHFLIAMISLLALSLAASAGTLSGSVKGAQGQSVVYLQSVQATAPAPAPTQVYKMDQKGMKFIPGVLVVPVGATVEFDNEDAGAHNVYWPSIGGDKKLKHNLGTFPTGQKASYKFEHAGVVPILCNIHPEMSAYIVVTPTPYYAQTDQILGDYFIQNVPDGEYKAFVWHNGKTTSQVVKIAGNTKVDFTLGK
;
A
#
# COMPACT_ATOMS: atom_id res chain seq x y z
N MET A 1 67.98 23.06 -5.16
CA MET A 1 66.95 23.17 -4.07
C MET A 1 65.63 22.70 -4.61
N LYS A 2 65.20 21.43 -4.34
CA LYS A 2 63.91 20.86 -4.78
C LYS A 2 62.92 21.05 -3.66
N LYS A 3 61.85 21.85 -3.90
CA LYS A 3 60.73 22.06 -2.95
C LYS A 3 59.77 20.90 -3.13
N HIS A 4 59.60 20.08 -2.12
CA HIS A 4 58.59 19.05 -2.07
C HIS A 4 57.29 19.68 -1.55
N PHE A 5 56.25 19.72 -2.40
CA PHE A 5 54.90 20.10 -2.03
C PHE A 5 54.21 18.89 -1.46
N LEU A 6 53.93 18.91 -0.16
CA LEU A 6 53.15 17.85 0.50
C LEU A 6 51.64 18.19 0.35
N ILE A 7 50.93 17.45 -0.52
CA ILE A 7 49.48 17.60 -0.65
C ILE A 7 48.84 16.74 0.45
N ALA A 8 48.31 17.39 1.46
CA ALA A 8 47.52 16.75 2.50
C ALA A 8 46.12 16.39 1.91
N MET A 9 45.88 15.11 1.70
CA MET A 9 44.59 14.61 1.31
C MET A 9 43.68 14.56 2.54
N ILE A 10 42.78 15.54 2.68
CA ILE A 10 41.73 15.52 3.70
C ILE A 10 40.63 14.54 3.23
N SER A 11 40.60 13.35 3.78
CA SER A 11 39.50 12.40 3.59
C SER A 11 38.29 12.88 4.40
N LEU A 12 37.29 13.40 3.70
CA LEU A 12 35.99 13.75 4.26
C LEU A 12 35.25 12.45 4.61
N LEU A 13 35.24 12.08 5.88
CA LEU A 13 34.49 10.94 6.40
C LEU A 13 33.00 11.35 6.41
N ALA A 14 32.24 10.93 5.40
CA ALA A 14 30.80 11.11 5.38
C ALA A 14 30.18 10.22 6.48
N LEU A 15 29.83 10.81 7.62
CA LEU A 15 29.06 10.16 8.67
C LEU A 15 27.64 9.98 8.12
N SER A 16 27.30 8.76 7.66
CA SER A 16 25.92 8.41 7.36
C SER A 16 25.15 8.35 8.69
N LEU A 17 24.32 9.36 8.96
CA LEU A 17 23.33 9.26 10.01
C LEU A 17 22.37 8.12 9.62
N ALA A 18 22.45 7.01 10.30
CA ALA A 18 21.42 5.99 10.20
C ALA A 18 20.10 6.63 10.66
N ALA A 19 19.12 6.71 9.76
CA ALA A 19 17.79 7.18 10.13
C ALA A 19 17.25 6.24 11.21
N SER A 20 16.88 6.79 12.36
CA SER A 20 16.19 6.03 13.39
C SER A 20 14.86 5.53 12.81
N ALA A 21 14.56 4.25 13.01
CA ALA A 21 13.31 3.64 12.59
C ALA A 21 12.47 3.32 13.82
N GLY A 22 11.24 3.80 13.81
CA GLY A 22 10.27 3.57 14.86
C GLY A 22 9.14 2.63 14.44
N THR A 23 8.11 2.63 15.25
CA THR A 23 6.85 1.91 14.98
C THR A 23 5.68 2.87 15.11
N LEU A 24 4.63 2.62 14.32
CA LEU A 24 3.32 3.22 14.54
C LEU A 24 2.33 2.13 14.89
N SER A 25 1.68 2.26 16.04
CA SER A 25 0.65 1.33 16.51
C SER A 25 -0.59 2.07 16.98
N GLY A 26 -1.68 1.35 17.19
CA GLY A 26 -2.92 1.89 17.70
C GLY A 26 -4.12 1.08 17.27
N SER A 27 -5.31 1.67 17.36
CA SER A 27 -6.56 1.04 16.97
C SER A 27 -7.41 1.95 16.09
N VAL A 28 -8.22 1.35 15.22
CA VAL A 28 -9.25 2.01 14.41
C VAL A 28 -10.61 1.69 15.03
N LYS A 29 -11.22 2.67 15.70
CA LYS A 29 -12.52 2.53 16.38
C LYS A 29 -13.67 2.93 15.46
N GLY A 30 -14.84 2.33 15.66
CA GLY A 30 -16.05 2.62 14.88
C GLY A 30 -16.11 1.91 13.51
N ALA A 31 -15.15 1.04 13.21
CA ALA A 31 -15.16 0.14 12.06
C ALA A 31 -15.66 -1.25 12.48
N GLN A 32 -16.44 -1.89 11.61
CA GLN A 32 -16.72 -3.32 11.69
C GLN A 32 -15.96 -4.03 10.56
N GLY A 33 -15.09 -4.97 10.92
CA GLY A 33 -14.20 -5.65 9.98
C GLY A 33 -12.88 -4.90 9.74
N GLN A 34 -12.19 -5.28 8.68
CA GLN A 34 -10.82 -4.87 8.42
C GLN A 34 -10.73 -3.45 7.83
N SER A 35 -9.83 -2.65 8.37
CA SER A 35 -9.41 -1.35 7.83
C SER A 35 -7.97 -1.42 7.34
N VAL A 36 -7.57 -0.44 6.54
CA VAL A 36 -6.18 -0.29 6.07
C VAL A 36 -5.64 1.03 6.61
N VAL A 37 -4.54 0.95 7.37
CA VAL A 37 -3.79 2.12 7.83
C VAL A 37 -2.52 2.22 7.01
N TYR A 38 -2.24 3.39 6.43
CA TYR A 38 -1.02 3.61 5.64
C TYR A 38 -0.48 5.02 5.77
N LEU A 39 0.81 5.18 5.53
CA LEU A 39 1.50 6.44 5.69
C LEU A 39 1.92 7.02 4.33
N GLN A 40 1.82 8.33 4.22
CA GLN A 40 2.41 9.12 3.16
C GLN A 40 3.35 10.14 3.80
N SER A 41 4.61 10.21 3.36
CA SER A 41 5.53 11.24 3.84
C SER A 41 5.03 12.62 3.45
N VAL A 42 5.11 13.59 4.36
CA VAL A 42 4.81 15.00 4.06
C VAL A 42 6.01 15.70 3.42
N GLN A 43 7.22 15.14 3.57
CA GLN A 43 8.43 15.61 2.88
C GLN A 43 8.64 14.82 1.60
N ALA A 44 9.17 15.48 0.58
CA ALA A 44 9.57 14.79 -0.65
C ALA A 44 10.71 13.80 -0.31
N THR A 45 10.42 12.53 -0.29
CA THR A 45 11.40 11.44 -0.15
C THR A 45 11.60 10.78 -1.50
N ALA A 46 12.78 10.21 -1.71
CA ALA A 46 12.97 9.34 -2.86
C ALA A 46 11.93 8.22 -2.84
N PRO A 47 11.36 7.84 -4.00
CA PRO A 47 10.44 6.71 -4.06
C PRO A 47 11.08 5.47 -3.46
N ALA A 48 10.32 4.73 -2.65
CA ALA A 48 10.79 3.44 -2.19
C ALA A 48 11.02 2.51 -3.39
N PRO A 49 12.00 1.60 -3.32
CA PRO A 49 12.19 0.60 -4.35
C PRO A 49 10.88 -0.18 -4.58
N ALA A 50 10.58 -0.47 -5.85
CA ALA A 50 9.41 -1.29 -6.15
C ALA A 50 9.56 -2.67 -5.49
N PRO A 51 8.47 -3.23 -4.94
CA PRO A 51 8.52 -4.55 -4.34
C PRO A 51 8.84 -5.60 -5.40
N THR A 52 9.67 -6.57 -5.05
CA THR A 52 10.05 -7.67 -5.94
C THR A 52 9.08 -8.84 -5.88
N GLN A 53 8.29 -8.92 -4.81
CA GLN A 53 7.28 -9.97 -4.65
C GLN A 53 6.07 -9.71 -5.55
N VAL A 54 5.45 -10.78 -6.03
CA VAL A 54 4.15 -10.76 -6.71
C VAL A 54 3.06 -10.97 -5.68
N TYR A 55 2.09 -10.06 -5.66
CA TYR A 55 0.88 -10.17 -4.83
C TYR A 55 -0.17 -10.95 -5.61
N LYS A 56 -1.12 -11.57 -4.91
CA LYS A 56 -2.17 -12.37 -5.54
C LYS A 56 -3.56 -11.91 -5.13
N MET A 57 -4.47 -11.95 -6.09
CA MET A 57 -5.90 -11.81 -5.88
C MET A 57 -6.62 -12.86 -6.75
N ASP A 58 -7.07 -13.92 -6.11
CA ASP A 58 -7.69 -15.04 -6.80
C ASP A 58 -9.19 -14.80 -7.05
N GLN A 59 -9.75 -15.46 -8.06
CA GLN A 59 -11.17 -15.49 -8.36
C GLN A 59 -11.68 -16.90 -8.06
N LYS A 60 -12.44 -17.03 -6.97
CA LYS A 60 -12.94 -18.33 -6.48
C LYS A 60 -14.28 -18.20 -5.78
N GLY A 61 -15.22 -19.07 -6.11
CA GLY A 61 -16.56 -19.07 -5.53
C GLY A 61 -17.32 -17.77 -5.85
N MET A 62 -17.17 -17.23 -7.06
CA MET A 62 -17.72 -15.95 -7.50
C MET A 62 -17.31 -14.78 -6.57
N LYS A 63 -16.07 -14.78 -6.10
CA LYS A 63 -15.47 -13.73 -5.25
C LYS A 63 -14.04 -13.46 -5.68
N PHE A 64 -13.59 -12.24 -5.45
CA PHE A 64 -12.16 -11.92 -5.40
C PHE A 64 -11.62 -12.22 -3.99
N ILE A 65 -10.50 -12.91 -3.90
CA ILE A 65 -9.87 -13.31 -2.65
C ILE A 65 -8.39 -12.88 -2.63
N PRO A 66 -7.99 -12.04 -1.69
CA PRO A 66 -8.77 -11.44 -0.60
C PRO A 66 -9.73 -10.35 -1.10
N GLY A 67 -10.79 -10.05 -0.35
CA GLY A 67 -11.71 -8.94 -0.64
C GLY A 67 -11.08 -7.55 -0.48
N VAL A 68 -9.98 -7.46 0.27
CA VAL A 68 -9.11 -6.27 0.38
C VAL A 68 -7.66 -6.70 0.30
N LEU A 69 -6.96 -6.23 -0.71
CA LEU A 69 -5.52 -6.43 -0.88
C LEU A 69 -4.80 -5.10 -0.72
N VAL A 70 -3.71 -5.08 0.04
CA VAL A 70 -2.89 -3.86 0.21
C VAL A 70 -1.53 -4.10 -0.44
N VAL A 71 -1.13 -3.18 -1.29
CA VAL A 71 0.15 -3.26 -2.01
C VAL A 71 0.80 -1.88 -2.08
N PRO A 72 2.13 -1.76 -2.04
CA PRO A 72 2.79 -0.48 -2.30
C PRO A 72 2.83 -0.16 -3.80
N VAL A 73 2.99 1.11 -4.14
CA VAL A 73 3.22 1.57 -5.53
C VAL A 73 4.36 0.78 -6.16
N GLY A 74 4.19 0.40 -7.42
CA GLY A 74 5.13 -0.41 -8.18
C GLY A 74 4.96 -1.93 -8.00
N ALA A 75 4.01 -2.36 -7.16
CA ALA A 75 3.70 -3.77 -6.97
C ALA A 75 3.01 -4.38 -8.20
N THR A 76 3.36 -5.62 -8.49
CA THR A 76 2.63 -6.45 -9.45
C THR A 76 1.63 -7.32 -8.72
N VAL A 77 0.37 -7.30 -9.18
CA VAL A 77 -0.69 -8.18 -8.71
C VAL A 77 -1.03 -9.17 -9.82
N GLU A 78 -1.02 -10.45 -9.49
CA GLU A 78 -1.49 -11.55 -10.33
C GLU A 78 -2.93 -11.87 -9.93
N PHE A 79 -3.81 -11.95 -10.94
CA PHE A 79 -5.21 -12.37 -10.82
C PHE A 79 -5.33 -13.76 -11.42
N ASP A 80 -5.67 -14.74 -10.61
CA ASP A 80 -5.83 -16.14 -11.03
C ASP A 80 -7.29 -16.55 -11.01
N ASN A 81 -7.78 -17.21 -12.06
CA ASN A 81 -9.16 -17.74 -12.07
C ASN A 81 -9.17 -19.20 -11.65
N GLU A 82 -9.51 -19.46 -10.39
CA GLU A 82 -9.64 -20.79 -9.81
C GLU A 82 -11.08 -21.33 -9.86
N ASP A 83 -12.03 -20.59 -10.46
CA ASP A 83 -13.43 -21.04 -10.62
C ASP A 83 -13.63 -21.89 -11.88
N ALA A 84 -14.74 -22.63 -11.89
CA ALA A 84 -15.15 -23.42 -13.04
C ALA A 84 -15.69 -22.57 -14.22
N GLY A 85 -16.04 -21.30 -13.97
CA GLY A 85 -16.55 -20.34 -14.94
C GLY A 85 -15.53 -19.28 -15.33
N ALA A 86 -15.85 -18.55 -16.41
CA ALA A 86 -15.04 -17.42 -16.81
C ALA A 86 -15.36 -16.17 -15.96
N HIS A 87 -14.35 -15.41 -15.60
CA HIS A 87 -14.48 -14.14 -14.90
C HIS A 87 -13.74 -13.01 -15.62
N ASN A 88 -14.12 -11.77 -15.31
CA ASN A 88 -13.47 -10.58 -15.83
C ASN A 88 -12.85 -9.78 -14.67
N VAL A 89 -11.74 -9.09 -14.92
CA VAL A 89 -11.14 -8.16 -13.96
C VAL A 89 -11.04 -6.79 -14.60
N TYR A 90 -11.70 -5.81 -14.01
CA TYR A 90 -11.57 -4.41 -14.42
C TYR A 90 -11.71 -3.47 -13.24
N TRP A 91 -11.28 -2.22 -13.44
CA TRP A 91 -11.52 -1.11 -12.52
C TRP A 91 -11.81 0.20 -13.26
N PRO A 92 -12.74 1.02 -12.73
CA PRO A 92 -13.14 2.28 -13.36
C PRO A 92 -12.20 3.44 -13.08
N SER A 93 -11.34 3.32 -12.04
CA SER A 93 -10.43 4.37 -11.60
C SER A 93 -9.39 3.85 -10.63
N ILE A 94 -8.32 4.61 -10.40
CA ILE A 94 -7.39 4.48 -9.27
C ILE A 94 -7.44 5.77 -8.49
N GLY A 95 -7.75 5.72 -7.19
CA GLY A 95 -7.89 6.89 -6.34
C GLY A 95 -8.94 7.91 -6.83
N GLY A 96 -9.92 7.47 -7.64
CA GLY A 96 -10.94 8.32 -8.26
C GLY A 96 -10.55 8.90 -9.62
N ASP A 97 -9.30 8.78 -10.06
CA ASP A 97 -8.89 9.21 -11.39
C ASP A 97 -9.37 8.22 -12.46
N LYS A 98 -10.39 8.62 -13.22
CA LYS A 98 -10.98 7.82 -14.29
C LYS A 98 -10.06 7.63 -15.51
N LYS A 99 -9.00 8.41 -15.66
CA LYS A 99 -8.01 8.21 -16.73
C LYS A 99 -7.20 6.95 -16.53
N LEU A 100 -7.13 6.47 -15.28
CA LEU A 100 -6.44 5.25 -14.86
C LEU A 100 -7.35 4.00 -14.86
N LYS A 101 -8.53 4.09 -15.50
CA LYS A 101 -9.40 2.93 -15.74
C LYS A 101 -8.65 1.86 -16.54
N HIS A 102 -8.92 0.59 -16.26
CA HIS A 102 -8.32 -0.51 -17.00
C HIS A 102 -9.22 -1.75 -17.00
N ASN A 103 -9.05 -2.60 -17.99
CA ASN A 103 -9.74 -3.88 -18.10
C ASN A 103 -8.73 -4.93 -18.57
N LEU A 104 -8.45 -5.91 -17.72
CA LEU A 104 -7.54 -7.03 -18.04
C LEU A 104 -8.17 -8.07 -18.97
N GLY A 105 -9.49 -7.97 -19.18
CA GLY A 105 -10.22 -8.94 -19.99
C GLY A 105 -10.87 -10.05 -19.18
N THR A 106 -11.36 -11.03 -19.91
CA THR A 106 -12.05 -12.20 -19.35
C THR A 106 -11.12 -13.40 -19.41
N PHE A 107 -10.98 -14.10 -18.30
CA PHE A 107 -10.14 -15.31 -18.19
C PHE A 107 -11.01 -16.54 -17.96
N PRO A 108 -10.86 -17.59 -18.77
CA PRO A 108 -11.41 -18.91 -18.45
C PRO A 108 -10.68 -19.52 -17.24
N THR A 109 -11.22 -20.59 -16.71
CA THR A 109 -10.67 -21.40 -15.62
C THR A 109 -9.18 -21.69 -15.80
N GLY A 110 -8.40 -21.50 -14.76
CA GLY A 110 -6.95 -21.79 -14.72
C GLY A 110 -6.09 -20.78 -15.48
N GLN A 111 -6.68 -19.73 -16.06
CA GLN A 111 -5.92 -18.63 -16.65
C GLN A 111 -5.70 -17.50 -15.67
N LYS A 112 -4.63 -16.75 -15.90
CA LYS A 112 -4.24 -15.62 -15.06
C LYS A 112 -3.73 -14.44 -15.89
N ALA A 113 -3.83 -13.26 -15.31
CA ALA A 113 -3.23 -12.04 -15.83
C ALA A 113 -2.58 -11.26 -14.70
N SER A 114 -1.64 -10.40 -15.04
CA SER A 114 -0.94 -9.57 -14.05
C SER A 114 -1.00 -8.10 -14.44
N TYR A 115 -0.98 -7.24 -13.42
CA TYR A 115 -0.91 -5.79 -13.62
C TYR A 115 0.01 -5.15 -12.59
N LYS A 116 0.84 -4.20 -13.03
CA LYS A 116 1.72 -3.42 -12.17
C LYS A 116 1.04 -2.10 -11.80
N PHE A 117 0.77 -1.89 -10.51
CA PHE A 117 0.10 -0.69 -10.00
C PHE A 117 1.11 0.43 -9.76
N GLU A 118 1.23 1.37 -10.69
CA GLU A 118 2.19 2.47 -10.64
C GLU A 118 1.63 3.77 -10.01
N HIS A 119 0.35 3.78 -9.65
CA HIS A 119 -0.33 4.94 -9.07
C HIS A 119 -0.96 4.58 -7.72
N ALA A 120 -0.66 5.39 -6.69
CA ALA A 120 -1.28 5.23 -5.37
C ALA A 120 -2.77 5.56 -5.41
N GLY A 121 -3.54 4.84 -4.61
CA GLY A 121 -4.98 5.10 -4.48
C GLY A 121 -5.77 3.82 -4.26
N VAL A 122 -7.05 3.98 -3.99
CA VAL A 122 -7.99 2.87 -3.86
C VAL A 122 -8.49 2.47 -5.24
N VAL A 123 -8.41 1.18 -5.53
CA VAL A 123 -8.82 0.56 -6.80
C VAL A 123 -10.00 -0.37 -6.53
N PRO A 124 -11.22 -0.03 -6.91
CA PRO A 124 -12.33 -0.98 -6.89
C PRO A 124 -12.14 -2.02 -7.98
N ILE A 125 -12.02 -3.27 -7.62
CA ILE A 125 -11.89 -4.40 -8.55
C ILE A 125 -13.28 -5.00 -8.76
N LEU A 126 -13.66 -5.13 -10.02
CA LEU A 126 -15.01 -5.50 -10.44
C LEU A 126 -14.96 -6.58 -11.54
N CYS A 127 -16.08 -7.31 -11.67
CA CYS A 127 -16.29 -8.29 -12.73
C CYS A 127 -17.50 -7.87 -13.61
N ASN A 128 -17.30 -7.80 -14.93
CA ASN A 128 -18.39 -7.44 -15.86
C ASN A 128 -19.42 -8.57 -16.05
N ILE A 129 -19.06 -9.81 -15.70
CA ILE A 129 -19.91 -10.99 -15.89
C ILE A 129 -20.79 -11.22 -14.67
N HIS A 130 -20.22 -11.00 -13.47
CA HIS A 130 -20.90 -11.23 -12.19
C HIS A 130 -20.87 -9.93 -11.37
N PRO A 131 -21.91 -9.09 -11.42
CA PRO A 131 -21.93 -7.76 -10.77
C PRO A 131 -21.74 -7.81 -9.26
N GLU A 132 -22.02 -8.95 -8.61
CA GLU A 132 -21.81 -9.19 -7.19
C GLU A 132 -20.34 -9.38 -6.81
N MET A 133 -19.47 -9.71 -7.79
CA MET A 133 -18.03 -9.86 -7.55
C MET A 133 -17.35 -8.50 -7.47
N SER A 134 -16.97 -8.13 -6.26
CA SER A 134 -16.21 -6.89 -6.01
C SER A 134 -15.17 -7.08 -4.93
N ALA A 135 -14.07 -6.35 -5.05
CA ALA A 135 -12.99 -6.25 -4.07
C ALA A 135 -12.31 -4.88 -4.14
N TYR A 136 -11.33 -4.66 -3.29
CA TYR A 136 -10.52 -3.47 -3.34
C TYR A 136 -9.03 -3.80 -3.31
N ILE A 137 -8.25 -3.07 -4.10
CA ILE A 137 -6.81 -2.99 -3.92
C ILE A 137 -6.50 -1.59 -3.40
N VAL A 138 -5.84 -1.51 -2.25
CA VAL A 138 -5.35 -0.24 -1.70
C VAL A 138 -3.87 -0.14 -2.06
N VAL A 139 -3.56 0.70 -3.06
CA VAL A 139 -2.18 0.94 -3.50
C VAL A 139 -1.61 2.07 -2.65
N THR A 140 -0.69 1.74 -1.76
CA THR A 140 -0.11 2.69 -0.80
C THR A 140 1.08 3.44 -1.39
N PRO A 141 1.26 4.73 -1.10
CA PRO A 141 2.38 5.54 -1.64
C PRO A 141 3.73 5.15 -1.03
N THR A 142 3.74 4.44 0.08
CA THR A 142 4.93 3.99 0.80
C THR A 142 4.76 2.53 1.23
N PRO A 143 5.83 1.81 1.61
CA PRO A 143 5.72 0.46 2.15
C PRO A 143 5.21 0.42 3.61
N TYR A 144 4.89 1.57 4.21
CA TYR A 144 4.46 1.66 5.61
C TYR A 144 2.95 1.57 5.70
N TYR A 145 2.43 0.37 5.84
CA TYR A 145 1.00 0.08 5.97
C TYR A 145 0.74 -1.13 6.85
N ALA A 146 -0.48 -1.23 7.36
CA ALA A 146 -1.00 -2.41 8.04
C ALA A 146 -2.49 -2.56 7.73
N GLN A 147 -2.95 -3.80 7.70
CA GLN A 147 -4.36 -4.11 7.83
C GLN A 147 -4.66 -4.29 9.32
N THR A 148 -5.81 -3.78 9.78
CA THR A 148 -6.20 -3.93 11.17
C THR A 148 -6.62 -5.36 11.48
N ASP A 149 -6.51 -5.75 12.75
CA ASP A 149 -7.23 -6.89 13.25
C ASP A 149 -8.75 -6.72 13.01
N GLN A 150 -9.44 -7.81 12.67
CA GLN A 150 -10.87 -7.76 12.30
C GLN A 150 -11.81 -7.56 13.48
N ILE A 151 -11.36 -7.84 14.70
CA ILE A 151 -12.17 -7.84 15.93
C ILE A 151 -11.91 -6.58 16.74
N LEU A 152 -10.62 -6.31 17.04
CA LEU A 152 -10.20 -5.22 17.91
C LEU A 152 -9.90 -3.94 17.14
N GLY A 153 -9.64 -4.05 15.82
CA GLY A 153 -9.25 -2.94 14.99
C GLY A 153 -7.80 -2.49 15.22
N ASP A 154 -7.00 -3.28 15.92
CA ASP A 154 -5.61 -2.94 16.22
C ASP A 154 -4.72 -3.04 14.97
N TYR A 155 -3.70 -2.18 14.89
CA TYR A 155 -2.74 -2.15 13.81
C TYR A 155 -1.32 -1.91 14.32
N PHE A 156 -0.33 -2.36 13.52
CA PHE A 156 1.07 -2.21 13.85
C PHE A 156 1.91 -2.08 12.58
N ILE A 157 2.61 -0.95 12.41
CA ILE A 157 3.50 -0.65 11.28
C ILE A 157 4.92 -0.52 11.82
N GLN A 158 5.83 -1.35 11.31
CA GLN A 158 7.23 -1.41 11.74
C GLN A 158 8.15 -0.66 10.79
N ASN A 159 9.36 -0.39 11.28
CA ASN A 159 10.47 0.16 10.51
C ASN A 159 10.11 1.48 9.80
N VAL A 160 9.29 2.30 10.44
CA VAL A 160 8.92 3.62 9.93
C VAL A 160 10.04 4.60 10.32
N PRO A 161 10.72 5.26 9.37
CA PRO A 161 11.69 6.31 9.69
C PRO A 161 11.05 7.41 10.53
N ASP A 162 11.81 7.98 11.45
CA ASP A 162 11.35 9.14 12.21
C ASP A 162 11.04 10.29 11.24
N GLY A 163 9.94 11.00 11.48
CA GLY A 163 9.49 12.06 10.57
C GLY A 163 8.01 12.39 10.71
N GLU A 164 7.56 13.29 9.85
CA GLU A 164 6.16 13.69 9.79
C GLU A 164 5.48 13.01 8.59
N TYR A 165 4.33 12.43 8.86
CA TYR A 165 3.54 11.67 7.90
C TYR A 165 2.08 12.10 7.93
N LYS A 166 1.42 12.03 6.79
CA LYS A 166 -0.03 11.96 6.74
C LYS A 166 -0.44 10.48 6.83
N ALA A 167 -1.05 10.11 7.94
CA ALA A 167 -1.57 8.78 8.16
C ALA A 167 -3.02 8.72 7.66
N PHE A 168 -3.31 7.74 6.83
CA PHE A 168 -4.62 7.48 6.24
C PHE A 168 -5.21 6.22 6.84
N VAL A 169 -6.51 6.23 7.04
CA VAL A 169 -7.31 5.03 7.32
C VAL A 169 -8.36 4.90 6.23
N TRP A 170 -8.30 3.81 5.49
CA TRP A 170 -9.33 3.41 4.55
C TRP A 170 -10.21 2.30 5.17
N HIS A 171 -11.52 2.43 5.05
CA HIS A 171 -12.49 1.42 5.48
C HIS A 171 -13.74 1.49 4.60
N ASN A 172 -14.09 0.38 3.94
CA ASN A 172 -15.32 0.25 3.14
C ASN A 172 -15.58 1.44 2.19
N GLY A 173 -14.56 1.83 1.41
CA GLY A 173 -14.66 2.91 0.43
C GLY A 173 -14.54 4.32 1.01
N LYS A 174 -14.51 4.50 2.31
CA LYS A 174 -14.28 5.79 2.98
C LYS A 174 -12.82 5.92 3.40
N THR A 175 -12.29 7.14 3.33
CA THR A 175 -10.91 7.44 3.77
C THR A 175 -10.93 8.63 4.71
N THR A 176 -10.25 8.53 5.84
CA THR A 176 -9.92 9.65 6.73
C THR A 176 -8.41 9.75 6.88
N SER A 177 -7.93 10.91 7.36
CA SER A 177 -6.49 11.11 7.56
C SER A 177 -6.20 12.13 8.63
N GLN A 178 -5.03 11.99 9.26
CA GLN A 178 -4.46 13.00 10.15
C GLN A 178 -2.93 13.06 10.01
N VAL A 179 -2.33 14.18 10.40
CA VAL A 179 -0.88 14.31 10.46
C VAL A 179 -0.38 13.66 11.73
N VAL A 180 0.67 12.84 11.62
CA VAL A 180 1.31 12.16 12.73
C VAL A 180 2.82 12.37 12.66
N LYS A 181 3.46 12.55 13.81
CA LYS A 181 4.91 12.62 13.94
C LYS A 181 5.40 11.30 14.52
N ILE A 182 6.23 10.59 13.76
CA ILE A 182 6.92 9.39 14.21
C ILE A 182 8.23 9.80 14.88
N ALA A 183 8.42 9.36 16.11
CA ALA A 183 9.64 9.53 16.90
C ALA A 183 9.81 8.28 17.76
N GLY A 184 10.55 7.30 17.25
CA GLY A 184 10.60 5.97 17.84
C GLY A 184 9.24 5.28 17.86
N ASN A 185 8.87 4.64 18.98
CA ASN A 185 7.58 3.96 19.12
C ASN A 185 6.45 4.97 19.38
N THR A 186 5.59 5.12 18.40
CA THR A 186 4.49 6.09 18.41
C THR A 186 3.16 5.36 18.44
N LYS A 187 2.21 5.83 19.28
CA LYS A 187 0.86 5.29 19.35
C LYS A 187 -0.15 6.33 18.89
N VAL A 188 -1.05 5.94 17.97
CA VAL A 188 -2.13 6.80 17.45
C VAL A 188 -3.39 5.95 17.25
N ASP A 189 -4.48 6.38 17.86
CA ASP A 189 -5.81 5.79 17.62
C ASP A 189 -6.58 6.64 16.61
N PHE A 190 -7.35 5.97 15.75
CA PHE A 190 -8.27 6.60 14.81
C PHE A 190 -9.71 6.30 15.21
N THR A 191 -10.59 7.25 14.95
CA THR A 191 -12.04 7.04 15.09
C THR A 191 -12.70 7.35 13.76
N LEU A 192 -13.38 6.37 13.20
CA LEU A 192 -14.18 6.58 12.00
C LEU A 192 -15.52 7.19 12.42
N GLY A 193 -15.86 8.34 11.86
CA GLY A 193 -17.18 8.94 12.02
C GLY A 193 -18.25 8.02 11.44
N LYS A 194 -19.43 8.04 12.05
CA LYS A 194 -20.63 7.33 11.58
C LYS A 194 -21.08 7.85 10.21
#